data_a438575f42b1eaef7191394da1484089
#
_entry.id   a438575f42b1eaef7191394da1484089
#
_cell.length_a   1.000
_cell.length_b   1.000
_cell.length_c   1.000
_cell.angle_alpha   90.00
_cell.angle_beta   90.00
_cell.angle_gamma   90.00
#
_symmetry.space_group_name_H-M   'P 1'
#
loop_
_entity.id
_entity.type
_entity.pdbx_description
1 polymer ?
#
loop_
_entity_poly.entity_id
_entity_poly.type
_entity_poly.pdbx_seq_one_letter_code
_entity_poly.pdbx_strand_id
1 'polypeptide(L)'
;MPNKSKIKGNNYERWIVNFFEAVGLLCRRAWGSDGRSMGLTEGVDGTLNDEYKWQAKCKAQISPFYIPNEEVDFQIFKGNRTGSYATMTVEKLGEMITRTNELYQHNESLEMENKELKDTLFRELK
;
A
#
# COMPACT_ATOMS: atom_id res chain seq x y z
N MET A 1 -0.39 -32.18 9.66
CA MET A 1 0.54 -31.58 8.68
C MET A 1 0.00 -30.24 8.20
N PRO A 2 0.84 -29.24 8.04
CA PRO A 2 0.38 -27.95 7.50
C PRO A 2 -0.12 -28.12 6.06
N ASN A 3 -1.23 -27.49 5.74
CA ASN A 3 -1.80 -27.48 4.41
C ASN A 3 -0.89 -26.73 3.43
N LYS A 4 -0.58 -27.33 2.28
CA LYS A 4 0.26 -26.70 1.26
C LYS A 4 -0.27 -25.34 0.80
N SER A 5 -1.58 -25.18 0.67
CA SER A 5 -2.21 -23.92 0.30
C SER A 5 -1.99 -22.83 1.36
N LYS A 6 -2.05 -23.21 2.65
CA LYS A 6 -1.79 -22.29 3.75
C LYS A 6 -0.34 -21.84 3.78
N ILE A 7 0.61 -22.75 3.56
CA ILE A 7 2.03 -22.44 3.46
C ILE A 7 2.31 -21.50 2.31
N LYS A 8 1.73 -21.76 1.15
CA LYS A 8 1.87 -20.92 -0.05
C LYS A 8 1.34 -19.50 0.21
N GLY A 9 0.17 -19.39 0.84
CA GLY A 9 -0.41 -18.10 1.21
C GLY A 9 0.47 -17.34 2.20
N ASN A 10 0.97 -18.01 3.24
CA ASN A 10 1.84 -17.39 4.23
C ASN A 10 3.16 -16.91 3.61
N ASN A 11 3.74 -17.68 2.71
CA ASN A 11 4.97 -17.30 2.01
C ASN A 11 4.75 -16.08 1.13
N TYR A 12 3.61 -16.01 0.44
CA TYR A 12 3.26 -14.86 -0.39
C TYR A 12 3.06 -13.60 0.44
N GLU A 13 2.35 -13.70 1.57
CA GLU A 13 2.16 -12.56 2.47
C GLU A 13 3.50 -12.03 3.01
N ARG A 14 4.44 -12.91 3.37
CA ARG A 14 5.78 -12.51 3.79
C ARG A 14 6.55 -11.83 2.66
N TRP A 15 6.39 -12.33 1.44
CA TRP A 15 6.98 -11.69 0.27
C TRP A 15 6.46 -10.25 0.10
N ILE A 16 5.15 -10.04 0.28
CA ILE A 16 4.52 -8.72 0.21
C ILE A 16 5.12 -7.77 1.25
N VAL A 17 5.21 -8.22 2.50
CA VAL A 17 5.81 -7.42 3.57
C VAL A 17 7.25 -7.04 3.24
N ASN A 18 8.05 -8.02 2.84
CA ASN A 18 9.46 -7.80 2.50
C ASN A 18 9.62 -6.86 1.32
N PHE A 19 8.76 -6.98 0.31
CA PHE A 19 8.78 -6.12 -0.87
C PHE A 19 8.53 -4.66 -0.48
N PHE A 20 7.48 -4.38 0.26
CA PHE A 20 7.14 -3.00 0.64
C PHE A 20 8.15 -2.40 1.62
N GLU A 21 8.67 -3.19 2.54
CA GLU A 21 9.74 -2.74 3.43
C GLU A 21 11.01 -2.39 2.66
N ALA A 22 11.33 -3.17 1.64
CA ALA A 22 12.51 -2.90 0.79
C ALA A 22 12.41 -1.57 0.03
N VAL A 23 11.19 -1.11 -0.29
CA VAL A 23 10.99 0.20 -0.91
C VAL A 23 10.74 1.32 0.11
N GLY A 24 10.92 1.04 1.39
CA GLY A 24 10.88 2.05 2.45
C GLY A 24 9.51 2.30 3.06
N LEU A 25 8.56 1.38 2.86
CA LEU A 25 7.21 1.51 3.42
C LEU A 25 7.03 0.60 4.62
N LEU A 26 6.22 1.04 5.58
CA LEU A 26 5.85 0.23 6.73
C LEU A 26 4.73 -0.74 6.30
N CYS A 27 5.03 -2.03 6.34
CA CYS A 27 4.06 -3.07 6.00
C CYS A 27 3.96 -4.08 7.13
N ARG A 28 2.75 -4.32 7.59
CA ARG A 28 2.49 -5.24 8.68
C ARG A 28 1.55 -6.35 8.23
N ARG A 29 1.80 -7.54 8.72
CA ARG A 29 0.98 -8.71 8.45
C ARG A 29 0.14 -9.03 9.68
N ALA A 30 -1.16 -9.34 9.47
CA ALA A 30 -2.03 -9.79 10.53
C ALA A 30 -1.62 -11.21 10.96
N TRP A 31 -1.67 -11.50 12.24
CA TRP A 31 -1.34 -12.82 12.75
C TRP A 31 -2.38 -13.84 12.25
N GLY A 32 -1.92 -14.95 11.67
CA GLY A 32 -2.80 -15.97 11.10
C GLY A 32 -3.64 -15.48 9.92
N SER A 33 -3.23 -14.42 9.22
CA SER A 33 -3.97 -13.79 8.12
C SER A 33 -5.38 -13.34 8.55
N ASP A 34 -5.52 -12.94 9.81
CA ASP A 34 -6.80 -12.52 10.38
C ASP A 34 -6.63 -11.11 10.96
N GLY A 35 -7.24 -10.12 10.32
CA GLY A 35 -7.16 -8.72 10.70
C GLY A 35 -7.66 -8.43 12.11
N ARG A 36 -8.41 -9.34 12.73
CA ARG A 36 -8.88 -9.17 14.12
C ARG A 36 -7.73 -9.05 15.10
N SER A 37 -6.58 -9.67 14.81
CA SER A 37 -5.37 -9.53 15.63
C SER A 37 -4.83 -8.10 15.67
N MET A 38 -5.20 -7.28 14.68
CA MET A 38 -4.81 -5.87 14.54
C MET A 38 -5.98 -4.93 14.84
N GLY A 39 -7.09 -5.42 15.40
CA GLY A 39 -8.29 -4.63 15.64
C GLY A 39 -9.11 -4.36 14.39
N LEU A 40 -8.89 -5.13 13.31
CA LEU A 40 -9.58 -5.00 12.03
C LEU A 40 -10.49 -6.21 11.80
N THR A 41 -11.05 -6.35 10.60
CA THR A 41 -11.91 -7.48 10.27
C THR A 41 -11.07 -8.71 9.84
N GLU A 42 -11.69 -9.88 9.88
CA GLU A 42 -11.01 -11.14 9.49
C GLU A 42 -10.58 -11.18 8.03
N GLY A 43 -11.21 -10.38 7.15
CA GLY A 43 -10.87 -10.32 5.73
C GLY A 43 -9.59 -9.54 5.41
N VAL A 44 -8.96 -8.92 6.42
CA VAL A 44 -7.74 -8.13 6.25
C VAL A 44 -6.52 -8.99 6.57
N ASP A 45 -5.60 -9.11 5.63
CA ASP A 45 -4.37 -9.88 5.81
C ASP A 45 -3.22 -9.02 6.35
N GLY A 46 -3.28 -7.71 6.15
CA GLY A 46 -2.26 -6.79 6.65
C GLY A 46 -2.59 -5.34 6.40
N THR A 47 -1.64 -4.48 6.79
CA THR A 47 -1.74 -3.04 6.58
C THR A 47 -0.47 -2.53 5.90
N LEU A 48 -0.63 -1.44 5.15
CA LEU A 48 0.47 -0.76 4.51
C LEU A 48 0.45 0.69 4.96
N ASN A 49 1.57 1.15 5.50
CA ASN A 49 1.76 2.52 5.96
C ASN A 49 0.79 2.91 7.09
N ASP A 50 0.27 1.93 7.84
CA ASP A 50 -0.77 2.07 8.87
C ASP A 50 -2.05 2.77 8.36
N GLU A 51 -2.20 2.88 7.05
CA GLU A 51 -3.28 3.62 6.40
C GLU A 51 -4.11 2.71 5.49
N TYR A 52 -3.44 1.84 4.72
CA TYR A 52 -4.11 0.99 3.74
C TYR A 52 -4.20 -0.44 4.24
N LYS A 53 -5.36 -1.06 4.08
CA LYS A 53 -5.60 -2.47 4.40
C LYS A 53 -5.43 -3.28 3.12
N TRP A 54 -4.79 -4.43 3.22
CA TRP A 54 -4.63 -5.28 2.06
C TRP A 54 -5.04 -6.72 2.34
N GLN A 55 -5.44 -7.40 1.29
CA GLN A 55 -5.68 -8.82 1.26
C GLN A 55 -4.83 -9.43 0.15
N ALA A 56 -4.22 -10.56 0.42
CA ALA A 56 -3.39 -11.26 -0.55
C ALA A 56 -4.06 -12.57 -0.96
N LYS A 57 -3.99 -12.87 -2.24
CA LYS A 57 -4.46 -14.14 -2.79
C LYS A 57 -3.43 -14.65 -3.77
N CYS A 58 -3.14 -15.94 -3.65
CA CYS A 58 -2.18 -16.60 -4.51
C CYS A 58 -2.87 -17.77 -5.21
N LYS A 59 -2.87 -17.73 -6.55
CA LYS A 59 -3.44 -18.79 -7.40
C LYS A 59 -2.35 -19.35 -8.31
N ALA A 60 -2.58 -20.57 -8.81
CA ALA A 60 -1.69 -21.16 -9.81
C ALA A 60 -1.61 -20.31 -11.07
N GLN A 61 -2.72 -19.69 -11.47
CA GLN A 61 -2.81 -18.83 -12.65
C GLN A 61 -3.79 -17.70 -12.41
N ILE A 62 -3.51 -16.51 -12.98
CA ILE A 62 -4.44 -15.39 -13.06
C ILE A 62 -4.82 -15.16 -14.52
N SER A 63 -6.09 -14.77 -14.74
CA SER A 63 -6.55 -14.44 -16.08
C SER A 63 -5.74 -13.27 -16.66
N PRO A 64 -5.28 -13.34 -17.91
CA PRO A 64 -4.61 -12.22 -18.57
C PRO A 64 -5.46 -10.95 -18.62
N PHE A 65 -6.78 -11.07 -18.50
CA PHE A 65 -7.70 -9.94 -18.45
C PHE A 65 -7.35 -8.95 -17.31
N TYR A 66 -6.84 -9.46 -16.19
CA TYR A 66 -6.51 -8.64 -15.02
C TYR A 66 -5.07 -8.09 -15.03
N ILE A 67 -4.29 -8.49 -16.04
CA ILE A 67 -2.89 -8.07 -16.13
C ILE A 67 -2.81 -6.82 -17.01
N PRO A 68 -2.34 -5.67 -16.49
CA PRO A 68 -2.20 -4.46 -17.30
C PRO A 68 -1.21 -4.68 -18.44
N ASN A 69 -1.48 -4.02 -19.58
CA ASN A 69 -0.53 -3.94 -20.68
C ASN A 69 0.73 -3.22 -20.18
N GLU A 70 1.89 -3.63 -20.68
CA GLU A 70 3.19 -3.04 -20.31
C GLU A 70 3.29 -1.54 -20.62
N GLU A 71 2.47 -1.04 -21.54
CA GLU A 71 2.48 0.37 -21.94
C GLU A 71 1.66 1.27 -21.00
N VAL A 72 0.92 0.70 -20.04
CA VAL A 72 0.04 1.46 -19.16
C VAL A 72 0.43 1.24 -17.69
N ASP A 73 0.13 2.20 -16.86
CA ASP A 73 0.41 2.13 -15.43
C ASP A 73 -0.62 1.29 -14.69
N PHE A 74 -1.87 1.35 -15.10
CA PHE A 74 -2.94 0.56 -14.51
C PHE A 74 -4.04 0.31 -15.53
N GLN A 75 -4.81 -0.75 -15.29
CA GLN A 75 -5.96 -1.12 -16.10
C GLN A 75 -7.24 -0.91 -15.30
N ILE A 76 -8.23 -0.29 -15.88
CA ILE A 76 -9.55 -0.10 -15.27
C ILE A 76 -10.53 -1.03 -15.99
N PHE A 77 -11.35 -1.73 -15.24
CA PHE A 77 -12.30 -2.70 -15.81
C PHE A 77 -13.57 -2.81 -14.98
N LYS A 78 -14.61 -3.33 -15.59
CA LYS A 78 -15.86 -3.65 -14.89
C LYS A 78 -16.58 -4.80 -15.61
N GLY A 79 -17.44 -5.48 -14.88
CA GLY A 79 -18.45 -6.39 -15.47
C GLY A 79 -19.77 -5.65 -15.68
N ASN A 80 -20.75 -6.31 -16.27
CA ASN A 80 -22.04 -5.68 -16.60
C ASN A 80 -22.81 -5.20 -15.36
N ARG A 81 -22.63 -5.87 -14.22
CA ARG A 81 -23.38 -5.59 -12.99
C ARG A 81 -22.46 -5.34 -11.80
N THR A 82 -21.22 -5.00 -12.05
CA THR A 82 -20.24 -4.73 -10.99
C THR A 82 -19.83 -3.26 -10.98
N GLY A 83 -19.24 -2.84 -9.89
CA GLY A 83 -18.51 -1.59 -9.85
C GLY A 83 -17.24 -1.67 -10.71
N SER A 84 -16.56 -0.57 -10.84
CA SER A 84 -15.29 -0.51 -11.57
C SER A 84 -14.13 -0.79 -10.61
N TYR A 85 -13.12 -1.48 -11.12
CA TYR A 85 -11.92 -1.86 -10.38
C TYR A 85 -10.69 -1.45 -11.17
N ALA A 86 -9.57 -1.38 -10.50
CA ALA A 86 -8.29 -1.11 -11.14
C ALA A 86 -7.27 -2.16 -10.74
N THR A 87 -6.41 -2.55 -11.67
CA THR A 87 -5.25 -3.41 -11.39
C THR A 87 -3.97 -2.71 -11.82
N MET A 88 -2.92 -2.97 -11.08
CA MET A 88 -1.57 -2.48 -11.38
C MET A 88 -0.57 -3.47 -10.81
N THR A 89 0.69 -3.35 -11.20
CA THR A 89 1.75 -4.14 -10.57
C THR A 89 1.99 -3.64 -9.15
N VAL A 90 2.50 -4.52 -8.28
CA VAL A 90 2.86 -4.11 -6.91
C VAL A 90 4.01 -3.11 -6.92
N GLU A 91 4.90 -3.19 -7.91
CA GLU A 91 5.99 -2.24 -8.12
C GLU A 91 5.43 -0.83 -8.35
N LYS A 92 4.42 -0.71 -9.21
CA LYS A 92 3.78 0.58 -9.48
C LYS A 92 3.05 1.12 -8.26
N LEU A 93 2.35 0.24 -7.53
CA LEU A 93 1.68 0.61 -6.29
C LEU A 93 2.68 1.14 -5.26
N GLY A 94 3.79 0.43 -5.06
CA GLY A 94 4.85 0.85 -4.14
C GLY A 94 5.43 2.20 -4.53
N GLU A 95 5.70 2.42 -5.81
CA GLU A 95 6.20 3.69 -6.34
C GLU A 95 5.24 4.85 -6.06
N MET A 96 3.95 4.64 -6.32
CA MET A 96 2.94 5.68 -6.11
C MET A 96 2.81 6.06 -4.63
N ILE A 97 2.80 5.08 -3.74
CA ILE A 97 2.67 5.33 -2.29
C ILE A 97 3.93 6.01 -1.75
N THR A 98 5.11 5.56 -2.19
CA THR A 98 6.38 6.17 -1.80
C THR A 98 6.43 7.63 -2.24
N ARG A 99 6.04 7.91 -3.46
CA ARG A 99 5.99 9.29 -3.98
C ARG A 99 5.00 10.16 -3.19
N THR A 100 3.85 9.62 -2.84
CA THR A 100 2.86 10.33 -2.03
C THR A 100 3.43 10.68 -0.65
N ASN A 101 4.13 9.73 -0.01
CA ASN A 101 4.78 9.98 1.28
C ASN A 101 5.84 11.07 1.19
N GLU A 102 6.68 11.05 0.15
CA GLU A 102 7.71 12.05 -0.07
C GLU A 102 7.11 13.44 -0.25
N LEU A 103 6.05 13.56 -1.04
CA LEU A 103 5.34 14.82 -1.24
C LEU A 103 4.72 15.34 0.07
N TYR A 104 4.14 14.45 0.85
CA TYR A 104 3.55 14.81 2.14
C TYR A 104 4.61 15.36 3.09
N GLN A 105 5.74 14.67 3.22
CA GLN A 105 6.86 15.12 4.05
C GLN A 105 7.44 16.45 3.57
N HIS A 106 7.54 16.63 2.26
CA HIS A 106 8.01 17.88 1.67
C HIS A 106 7.08 19.06 2.00
N ASN A 107 5.77 18.84 1.90
CA ASN A 107 4.76 19.84 2.25
C ASN A 107 4.83 20.22 3.74
N GLU A 108 4.99 19.24 4.62
CA GLU A 108 5.17 19.50 6.06
C GLU A 108 6.41 20.36 6.32
N SER A 109 7.53 20.04 5.67
CA SER A 109 8.77 20.82 5.78
C SER A 109 8.59 22.26 5.32
N LEU A 110 7.89 22.48 4.20
CA LEU A 110 7.58 23.81 3.69
C LEU A 110 6.69 24.60 4.65
N GLU A 111 5.69 23.96 5.24
CA GLU A 111 4.81 24.58 6.24
C GLU A 111 5.60 25.02 7.47
N MET A 112 6.52 24.19 7.95
CA MET A 112 7.39 24.53 9.08
C MET A 112 8.31 25.68 8.75
N GLU A 113 8.96 25.70 7.58
CA GLU A 113 9.80 26.78 7.13
C GLU A 113 9.02 28.10 7.03
N ASN A 114 7.82 28.05 6.46
CA ASN A 114 6.95 29.22 6.37
C ASN A 114 6.56 29.77 7.74
N LYS A 115 6.29 28.89 8.69
CA LYS A 115 5.98 29.28 10.05
C LYS A 115 7.17 29.95 10.72
N GLU A 116 8.36 29.38 10.59
CA GLU A 116 9.59 29.95 11.13
C GLU A 116 9.88 31.33 10.54
N LEU A 117 9.71 31.49 9.23
CA LEU A 117 9.89 32.77 8.56
C LEU A 117 8.92 33.82 9.08
N LYS A 118 7.65 33.46 9.24
CA LYS A 118 6.63 34.35 9.80
C LYS A 118 6.98 34.76 11.23
N ASP A 119 7.40 33.83 12.06
CA ASP A 119 7.79 34.08 13.44
C ASP A 119 9.02 35.02 13.52
N THR A 120 10.00 34.82 12.63
CA THR A 120 11.17 35.65 12.54
C THR A 120 10.81 37.07 12.12
N LEU A 121 9.99 37.25 11.10
CA LEU A 121 9.51 38.56 10.67
C LEU A 121 8.74 39.27 11.79
N PHE A 122 7.94 38.55 12.54
CA PHE A 122 7.19 39.12 13.65
C PHE A 122 8.11 39.63 14.77
N ARG A 123 9.22 38.95 15.02
CA ARG A 123 10.22 39.39 16.00
C ARG A 123 10.96 40.62 15.53
N GLU A 124 11.32 40.72 14.25
CA GLU A 124 12.03 41.85 13.68
C GLU A 124 11.18 43.12 13.62
N LEU A 125 9.86 42.98 13.54
CA LEU A 125 8.93 44.11 13.50
C LEU A 125 8.62 44.70 14.87
N LYS A 126 9.06 44.05 15.93
CA LYS A 126 8.98 44.59 17.29
C LYS A 126 10.25 45.42 17.59
#